data_5f72dc3b6ca5ec7ef49383e0c1729b13
#
_entry.id   5f72dc3b6ca5ec7ef49383e0c1729b13
#
_cell.length_a   1.000
_cell.length_b   1.000
_cell.length_c   1.000
_cell.angle_alpha   90.00
_cell.angle_beta   90.00
_cell.angle_gamma   90.00
#
_symmetry.space_group_name_H-M   'P 1'
#
loop_
_entity.id
_entity.type
_entity.pdbx_description
1 polymer ?
#
loop_
_entity_poly.entity_id
_entity_poly.type
_entity_poly.pdbx_seq_one_letter_code
_entity_poly.pdbx_strand_id
1 'polypeptide(L)'
;MPDAPIKMTWTREEDMTQDFYRPAAAARFRGVVKDGAAVLLDGAIAAPSVTKQSILRVTGNTAPGPDRAHVEAAADQPYAIPNQRITGHLTDIEVPIGSWRSVASSFNGFFYDTFIDELAHAANADPLEFRLAMAKAEHEPSALAIQKVKEMSGWTGQTPDGIGRGIGFSYTFGTAVAMVVEVAQKGRAIGINKVWIACDVGTALDPSIIEAQMISGAIYGMSAAIQGEINFEEGAAQEQNFPDYDALRMHNTPLFEVAILENAPHLGGVGEPGTPPSMPALGNALFDLTGIRARDLPFIKTYDLVL
;
A
#
# COMPACT_ATOMS: atom_id res chain seq x y z
N MET A 1 -6.25 41.89 21.56
CA MET A 1 -5.88 41.58 22.94
C MET A 1 -4.70 40.63 22.87
N PRO A 2 -3.46 41.06 23.12
CA PRO A 2 -2.28 40.25 22.90
C PRO A 2 -2.12 39.04 23.84
N ASP A 3 -2.88 38.96 24.92
CA ASP A 3 -2.72 37.93 25.95
C ASP A 3 -3.91 36.96 26.03
N ALA A 4 -4.82 36.98 25.04
CA ALA A 4 -5.94 36.04 25.00
C ALA A 4 -5.63 34.88 24.03
N PRO A 5 -5.91 33.62 24.41
CA PRO A 5 -5.79 32.50 23.48
C PRO A 5 -6.73 32.64 22.29
N ILE A 6 -6.20 32.47 21.09
CA ILE A 6 -6.98 32.53 19.84
C ILE A 6 -7.01 31.12 19.25
N LYS A 7 -8.20 30.59 19.02
CA LYS A 7 -8.41 29.36 18.26
C LYS A 7 -8.80 29.73 16.82
N MET A 8 -8.01 29.28 15.85
CA MET A 8 -8.32 29.40 14.44
C MET A 8 -8.61 28.02 13.87
N THR A 9 -9.61 27.90 13.03
CA THR A 9 -9.94 26.67 12.31
C THR A 9 -10.05 27.03 10.83
N TRP A 10 -9.26 26.34 10.02
CA TRP A 10 -9.31 26.45 8.56
C TRP A 10 -10.62 25.89 8.02
N THR A 11 -11.11 26.41 6.92
CA THR A 11 -12.19 25.78 6.15
C THR A 11 -11.64 24.54 5.44
N ARG A 12 -12.52 23.67 4.94
CA ARG A 12 -12.08 22.49 4.19
C ARG A 12 -11.40 22.88 2.87
N GLU A 13 -11.91 23.90 2.21
CA GLU A 13 -11.34 24.41 0.97
C GLU A 13 -9.92 24.94 1.17
N GLU A 14 -9.71 25.70 2.25
CA GLU A 14 -8.37 26.21 2.59
C GLU A 14 -7.40 25.06 2.93
N ASP A 15 -7.87 24.11 3.76
CA ASP A 15 -7.10 22.95 4.18
C ASP A 15 -6.68 22.09 2.97
N MET A 16 -7.61 21.76 2.06
CA MET A 16 -7.31 20.92 0.90
C MET A 16 -6.44 21.61 -0.16
N THR A 17 -6.50 22.91 -0.30
CA THR A 17 -5.76 23.65 -1.33
C THR A 17 -4.41 24.19 -0.87
N GLN A 18 -4.16 24.29 0.45
CA GLN A 18 -2.97 24.93 1.01
C GLN A 18 -2.13 24.01 1.91
N ASP A 19 -2.57 22.78 2.19
CA ASP A 19 -1.84 21.83 3.02
C ASP A 19 -0.80 21.03 2.18
N PHE A 20 -0.22 20.01 2.78
CA PHE A 20 0.84 19.21 2.19
C PHE A 20 0.28 17.98 1.50
N TYR A 21 0.71 17.76 0.26
CA TYR A 21 0.20 16.67 -0.56
C TYR A 21 1.00 15.38 -0.41
N ARG A 22 0.38 14.25 -0.73
CA ARG A 22 1.07 12.98 -0.87
C ARG A 22 2.11 13.08 -1.98
N PRO A 23 3.36 12.60 -1.79
CA PRO A 23 4.38 12.62 -2.83
C PRO A 23 3.96 11.82 -4.06
N ALA A 24 4.20 12.38 -5.24
CA ALA A 24 4.22 11.60 -6.47
C ALA A 24 5.47 10.72 -6.50
N ALA A 25 5.32 9.48 -6.98
CA ALA A 25 6.42 8.53 -7.03
C ALA A 25 6.38 7.71 -8.32
N ALA A 26 7.55 7.30 -8.79
CA ALA A 26 7.71 6.37 -9.91
C ALA A 26 8.77 5.32 -9.57
N ALA A 27 8.61 4.11 -10.11
CA ALA A 27 9.59 3.05 -9.90
C ALA A 27 9.84 2.24 -11.17
N ARG A 28 11.02 1.64 -11.23
CA ARG A 28 11.39 0.66 -12.25
C ARG A 28 12.01 -0.54 -11.58
N PHE A 29 11.42 -1.71 -11.80
CA PHE A 29 11.92 -2.97 -11.29
C PHE A 29 12.38 -3.91 -12.41
N ARG A 30 13.37 -4.72 -12.12
CA ARG A 30 13.83 -5.85 -12.93
C ARG A 30 14.03 -7.04 -12.02
N GLY A 31 13.76 -8.24 -12.52
CA GLY A 31 13.96 -9.45 -11.75
C GLY A 31 14.33 -10.63 -12.62
N VAL A 32 14.87 -11.64 -11.99
CA VAL A 32 15.20 -12.92 -12.63
C VAL A 32 14.60 -14.04 -11.80
N VAL A 33 13.87 -14.92 -12.48
CA VAL A 33 13.34 -16.16 -11.94
C VAL A 33 14.17 -17.32 -12.49
N LYS A 34 14.56 -18.24 -11.62
CA LYS A 34 15.25 -19.47 -11.98
C LYS A 34 14.71 -20.60 -11.12
N ASP A 35 14.44 -21.75 -11.75
CA ASP A 35 13.95 -22.96 -11.07
C ASP A 35 12.73 -22.69 -10.16
N GLY A 36 11.81 -21.83 -10.63
CA GLY A 36 10.58 -21.46 -9.91
C GLY A 36 10.74 -20.46 -8.77
N ALA A 37 11.95 -19.91 -8.54
CA ALA A 37 12.23 -18.97 -7.46
C ALA A 37 12.78 -17.62 -7.97
N ALA A 38 12.52 -16.53 -7.27
CA ALA A 38 13.17 -15.24 -7.52
C ALA A 38 14.63 -15.31 -7.07
N VAL A 39 15.57 -15.06 -7.98
CA VAL A 39 17.02 -15.09 -7.67
C VAL A 39 17.67 -13.72 -7.75
N LEU A 40 16.99 -12.76 -8.37
CA LEU A 40 17.44 -11.37 -8.45
C LEU A 40 16.24 -10.43 -8.49
N LEU A 41 16.33 -9.33 -7.75
CA LEU A 41 15.43 -8.18 -7.81
C LEU A 41 16.28 -6.90 -7.77
N ASP A 42 16.10 -6.03 -8.76
CA ASP A 42 16.75 -4.73 -8.88
C ASP A 42 15.71 -3.65 -9.08
N GLY A 43 15.56 -2.75 -8.11
CA GLY A 43 14.57 -1.69 -8.09
C GLY A 43 15.20 -0.30 -8.00
N ALA A 44 14.64 0.65 -8.74
CA ALA A 44 14.94 2.07 -8.65
C ALA A 44 13.63 2.82 -8.38
N ILE A 45 13.60 3.64 -7.32
CA ILE A 45 12.44 4.38 -6.86
C ILE A 45 12.76 5.86 -6.89
N ALA A 46 11.94 6.66 -7.55
CA ALA A 46 12.08 8.11 -7.65
C ALA A 46 10.86 8.78 -7.00
N ALA A 47 11.09 9.65 -6.02
CA ALA A 47 10.09 10.48 -5.35
C ALA A 47 10.76 11.66 -4.62
N PRO A 48 10.05 12.74 -4.29
CA PRO A 48 10.56 13.77 -3.41
C PRO A 48 10.61 13.28 -1.95
N SER A 49 11.52 13.84 -1.18
CA SER A 49 11.72 13.45 0.23
C SER A 49 10.82 14.23 1.17
N VAL A 50 9.87 13.53 1.79
CA VAL A 50 9.03 14.08 2.87
C VAL A 50 9.88 14.48 4.08
N THR A 51 10.85 13.65 4.46
CA THR A 51 11.74 13.91 5.60
C THR A 51 12.52 15.21 5.41
N LYS A 52 13.13 15.40 4.23
CA LYS A 52 13.91 16.62 3.95
C LYS A 52 13.04 17.87 3.91
N GLN A 53 11.88 17.81 3.27
CA GLN A 53 10.93 18.94 3.26
C GLN A 53 10.42 19.27 4.67
N SER A 54 10.09 18.27 5.48
CA SER A 54 9.62 18.49 6.85
C SER A 54 10.70 19.12 7.73
N ILE A 55 11.95 18.63 7.66
CA ILE A 55 13.07 19.20 8.40
C ILE A 55 13.33 20.64 7.94
N LEU A 56 13.33 20.90 6.65
CA LEU A 56 13.51 22.25 6.12
C LEU A 56 12.45 23.23 6.65
N ARG A 57 11.18 22.83 6.67
CA ARG A 57 10.08 23.67 7.19
C ARG A 57 10.22 23.98 8.67
N VAL A 58 10.65 23.01 9.48
CA VAL A 58 10.74 23.18 10.94
C VAL A 58 12.03 23.91 11.36
N THR A 59 13.13 23.63 10.69
CA THR A 59 14.46 24.10 11.13
C THR A 59 15.09 25.17 10.25
N GLY A 60 14.55 25.39 9.06
CA GLY A 60 15.17 26.25 8.02
C GLY A 60 16.41 25.63 7.37
N ASN A 61 16.76 24.38 7.71
CA ASN A 61 17.95 23.71 7.18
C ASN A 61 17.60 22.44 6.43
N THR A 62 18.34 22.12 5.39
CA THR A 62 18.22 20.84 4.65
C THR A 62 18.82 19.70 5.46
N ALA A 63 18.11 18.58 5.58
CA ALA A 63 18.66 17.36 6.17
C ALA A 63 19.82 16.82 5.30
N PRO A 64 21.02 16.57 5.88
CA PRO A 64 22.14 16.01 5.14
C PRO A 64 21.93 14.51 4.83
N GLY A 65 22.62 14.02 3.80
CA GLY A 65 22.69 12.59 3.49
C GLY A 65 21.45 12.02 2.76
N PRO A 66 21.42 10.69 2.60
CA PRO A 66 20.30 9.99 1.96
C PRO A 66 19.09 9.93 2.90
N ASP A 67 17.89 9.88 2.31
CA ASP A 67 16.66 9.62 3.04
C ASP A 67 16.38 8.11 3.03
N ARG A 68 16.58 7.44 4.15
CA ARG A 68 16.34 5.99 4.28
C ARG A 68 14.85 5.65 4.22
N ALA A 69 13.98 6.54 4.74
CA ALA A 69 12.54 6.35 4.70
C ALA A 69 12.00 6.27 3.26
N HIS A 70 12.71 6.86 2.30
CA HIS A 70 12.32 6.86 0.89
C HIS A 70 12.15 5.45 0.27
N VAL A 71 12.85 4.44 0.77
CA VAL A 71 12.85 3.06 0.25
C VAL A 71 12.23 2.03 1.19
N GLU A 72 11.59 2.47 2.28
CA GLU A 72 10.86 1.61 3.21
C GLU A 72 9.78 0.81 2.47
N ALA A 73 9.50 -0.41 2.92
CA ALA A 73 8.61 -1.38 2.29
C ALA A 73 9.02 -1.84 0.88
N ALA A 74 10.27 -1.57 0.49
CA ALA A 74 10.88 -2.16 -0.69
C ALA A 74 12.27 -2.74 -0.37
N ALA A 75 13.10 -1.99 0.37
CA ALA A 75 14.45 -2.42 0.71
C ALA A 75 14.51 -3.41 1.88
N ASP A 76 13.50 -3.44 2.71
CA ASP A 76 13.41 -4.11 4.01
C ASP A 76 12.33 -5.19 4.10
N GLN A 77 11.76 -5.59 2.95
CA GLN A 77 10.75 -6.65 2.95
C GLN A 77 11.40 -8.02 3.21
N PRO A 78 10.80 -8.85 4.10
CA PRO A 78 11.38 -10.11 4.54
C PRO A 78 11.07 -11.24 3.55
N TYR A 79 11.60 -11.11 2.35
CA TYR A 79 11.56 -12.12 1.30
C TYR A 79 12.98 -12.61 0.98
N ALA A 80 13.19 -13.89 1.04
CA ALA A 80 14.47 -14.54 0.73
C ALA A 80 14.79 -14.47 -0.77
N ILE A 81 15.27 -13.31 -1.22
CA ILE A 81 15.75 -13.10 -2.59
C ILE A 81 17.27 -12.94 -2.52
N PRO A 82 18.07 -13.89 -3.06
CA PRO A 82 19.52 -13.92 -2.87
C PRO A 82 20.26 -12.66 -3.32
N ASN A 83 19.78 -12.02 -4.38
CA ASN A 83 20.38 -10.80 -4.93
C ASN A 83 19.32 -9.70 -5.01
N GLN A 84 19.25 -8.85 -3.99
CA GLN A 84 18.34 -7.74 -3.96
C GLN A 84 19.11 -6.41 -3.91
N ARG A 85 18.70 -5.47 -4.75
CA ARG A 85 19.17 -4.09 -4.72
C ARG A 85 18.00 -3.13 -4.91
N ILE A 86 17.82 -2.21 -3.97
CA ILE A 86 16.86 -1.10 -4.09
C ILE A 86 17.64 0.21 -4.02
N THR A 87 17.41 1.09 -4.98
CA THR A 87 18.02 2.42 -5.05
C THR A 87 16.94 3.49 -4.96
N GLY A 88 17.15 4.48 -4.10
CA GLY A 88 16.30 5.66 -3.97
C GLY A 88 16.89 6.84 -4.75
N HIS A 89 16.07 7.51 -5.54
CA HIS A 89 16.42 8.70 -6.31
C HIS A 89 15.51 9.84 -5.86
N LEU A 90 16.06 10.77 -5.10
CA LEU A 90 15.32 11.94 -4.64
C LEU A 90 15.09 12.89 -5.81
N THR A 91 13.85 13.32 -5.99
CA THR A 91 13.44 14.30 -6.99
C THR A 91 13.02 15.59 -6.31
N ASP A 92 13.18 16.70 -7.00
CA ASP A 92 12.66 17.99 -6.55
C ASP A 92 11.35 18.26 -7.27
N ILE A 93 10.33 18.69 -6.53
CA ILE A 93 9.05 19.16 -7.03
C ILE A 93 8.67 20.45 -6.31
N GLU A 94 7.95 21.33 -6.99
CA GLU A 94 7.51 22.61 -6.40
C GLU A 94 6.29 22.45 -5.49
N VAL A 95 5.52 21.38 -5.68
CA VAL A 95 4.35 21.09 -4.84
C VAL A 95 4.80 20.75 -3.42
N PRO A 96 4.26 21.42 -2.38
CA PRO A 96 4.57 21.09 -1.00
C PRO A 96 4.05 19.71 -0.64
N ILE A 97 4.91 18.87 -0.07
CA ILE A 97 4.56 17.50 0.30
C ILE A 97 4.65 17.27 1.80
N GLY A 98 3.86 16.35 2.29
CA GLY A 98 3.86 15.93 3.69
C GLY A 98 3.71 14.43 3.87
N SER A 99 3.69 14.00 5.13
CA SER A 99 3.47 12.61 5.49
C SER A 99 2.02 12.22 5.17
N TRP A 100 1.88 11.20 4.32
CA TRP A 100 0.62 10.51 4.10
C TRP A 100 0.66 9.18 4.87
N ARG A 101 -0.48 8.58 5.22
CA ARG A 101 -0.53 7.35 6.01
C ARG A 101 0.39 6.27 5.42
N SER A 102 1.30 5.75 6.21
CA SER A 102 2.38 4.82 5.86
C SER A 102 3.53 5.40 5.04
N VAL A 103 3.61 6.72 4.90
CA VAL A 103 4.72 7.46 4.27
C VAL A 103 5.14 6.81 2.94
N ALA A 104 6.45 6.57 2.73
CA ALA A 104 6.95 5.92 1.52
C ALA A 104 6.49 4.47 1.37
N SER A 105 6.23 3.76 2.47
CA SER A 105 5.71 2.40 2.43
C SER A 105 4.40 2.28 1.65
N SER A 106 3.62 3.37 1.55
CA SER A 106 2.36 3.39 0.80
C SER A 106 2.54 3.20 -0.70
N PHE A 107 3.47 3.94 -1.34
CA PHE A 107 3.73 3.77 -2.78
C PHE A 107 4.71 2.61 -3.06
N ASN A 108 5.68 2.39 -2.18
CA ASN A 108 6.62 1.29 -2.32
C ASN A 108 5.94 -0.07 -2.18
N GLY A 109 4.96 -0.21 -1.30
CA GLY A 109 4.14 -1.42 -1.17
C GLY A 109 3.46 -1.77 -2.49
N PHE A 110 2.88 -0.78 -3.19
CA PHE A 110 2.32 -0.98 -4.52
C PHE A 110 3.39 -1.41 -5.53
N PHE A 111 4.49 -0.68 -5.64
CA PHE A 111 5.54 -0.98 -6.61
C PHE A 111 6.18 -2.34 -6.40
N TYR A 112 6.59 -2.60 -5.17
CA TYR A 112 7.34 -3.79 -4.81
C TYR A 112 6.47 -5.05 -4.88
N ASP A 113 5.31 -5.04 -4.22
CA ASP A 113 4.54 -6.27 -4.09
C ASP A 113 3.71 -6.60 -5.33
N THR A 114 3.34 -5.61 -6.18
CA THR A 114 2.86 -5.94 -7.53
C THR A 114 3.96 -6.53 -8.41
N PHE A 115 5.21 -6.12 -8.24
CA PHE A 115 6.32 -6.73 -8.97
C PHE A 115 6.65 -8.15 -8.47
N ILE A 116 6.48 -8.43 -7.18
CA ILE A 116 6.58 -9.81 -6.65
C ILE A 116 5.51 -10.71 -7.29
N ASP A 117 4.31 -10.19 -7.53
CA ASP A 117 3.26 -10.90 -8.25
C ASP A 117 3.65 -11.23 -9.69
N GLU A 118 4.29 -10.29 -10.39
CA GLU A 118 4.82 -10.53 -11.74
C GLU A 118 5.92 -11.60 -11.76
N LEU A 119 6.78 -11.63 -10.74
CA LEU A 119 7.80 -12.69 -10.61
C LEU A 119 7.17 -14.07 -10.37
N ALA A 120 6.08 -14.14 -9.58
CA ALA A 120 5.35 -15.38 -9.38
C ALA A 120 4.75 -15.89 -10.70
N HIS A 121 4.11 -15.03 -11.48
CA HIS A 121 3.60 -15.38 -12.82
C HIS A 121 4.72 -15.79 -13.78
N ALA A 122 5.85 -15.10 -13.77
CA ALA A 122 7.02 -15.47 -14.57
C ALA A 122 7.64 -16.84 -14.15
N ALA A 123 7.45 -17.20 -12.88
CA ALA A 123 7.83 -18.50 -12.33
C ALA A 123 6.82 -19.62 -12.65
N ASN A 124 5.65 -19.31 -13.22
CA ASN A 124 4.48 -20.18 -13.30
C ASN A 124 4.07 -20.73 -11.93
N ALA A 125 4.22 -19.92 -10.88
CA ALA A 125 3.91 -20.24 -9.50
C ALA A 125 2.62 -19.52 -9.04
N ASP A 126 1.92 -20.13 -8.09
CA ASP A 126 0.83 -19.47 -7.38
C ASP A 126 1.37 -18.24 -6.65
N PRO A 127 0.78 -17.03 -6.81
CA PRO A 127 1.31 -15.80 -6.23
C PRO A 127 1.36 -15.78 -4.71
N LEU A 128 0.42 -16.47 -4.04
CA LEU A 128 0.43 -16.58 -2.57
C LEU A 128 1.50 -17.56 -2.10
N GLU A 129 1.58 -18.72 -2.72
CA GLU A 129 2.59 -19.75 -2.38
C GLU A 129 4.00 -19.25 -2.65
N PHE A 130 4.20 -18.47 -3.72
CA PHE A 130 5.48 -17.85 -4.03
C PHE A 130 5.96 -16.92 -2.92
N ARG A 131 5.07 -16.04 -2.41
CA ARG A 131 5.35 -15.18 -1.25
C ARG A 131 5.59 -15.99 0.01
N LEU A 132 4.75 -16.97 0.27
CA LEU A 132 4.86 -17.85 1.45
C LEU A 132 6.19 -18.58 1.50
N ALA A 133 6.66 -19.10 0.37
CA ALA A 133 7.96 -19.78 0.30
C ALA A 133 9.13 -18.85 0.64
N MET A 134 9.12 -17.62 0.12
CA MET A 134 10.16 -16.62 0.41
C MET A 134 10.11 -16.13 1.87
N ALA A 135 8.90 -15.89 2.40
CA ALA A 135 8.74 -15.45 3.78
C ALA A 135 9.13 -16.53 4.80
N LYS A 136 8.81 -17.79 4.54
CA LYS A 136 9.22 -18.93 5.40
C LYS A 136 10.73 -19.05 5.56
N ALA A 137 11.48 -18.68 4.55
CA ALA A 137 12.93 -18.76 4.58
C ALA A 137 13.57 -17.58 5.34
N GLU A 138 12.85 -16.47 5.53
CA GLU A 138 13.41 -15.22 6.06
C GLU A 138 12.79 -14.77 7.38
N HIS A 139 11.45 -14.84 7.53
CA HIS A 139 10.75 -14.25 8.68
C HIS A 139 9.46 -14.99 9.01
N GLU A 140 9.47 -15.79 10.08
CA GLU A 140 8.34 -16.63 10.50
C GLU A 140 7.03 -15.86 10.72
N PRO A 141 6.98 -14.71 11.43
CA PRO A 141 5.72 -13.96 11.59
C PRO A 141 5.09 -13.52 10.26
N SER A 142 5.90 -13.16 9.27
CA SER A 142 5.39 -12.84 7.92
C SER A 142 4.81 -14.06 7.23
N ALA A 143 5.47 -15.21 7.35
CA ALA A 143 4.96 -16.46 6.78
C ALA A 143 3.64 -16.88 7.44
N LEU A 144 3.51 -16.72 8.76
CA LEU A 144 2.28 -17.03 9.50
C LEU A 144 1.13 -16.09 9.11
N ALA A 145 1.38 -14.80 8.89
CA ALA A 145 0.37 -13.87 8.38
C ALA A 145 -0.11 -14.26 6.97
N ILE A 146 0.81 -14.60 6.05
CA ILE A 146 0.46 -15.08 4.69
C ILE A 146 -0.29 -16.42 4.76
N GLN A 147 0.14 -17.35 5.59
CA GLN A 147 -0.54 -18.63 5.78
C GLN A 147 -1.96 -18.42 6.34
N LYS A 148 -2.12 -17.50 7.30
CA LYS A 148 -3.42 -17.21 7.92
C LYS A 148 -4.41 -16.61 6.93
N VAL A 149 -4.00 -15.64 6.12
CA VAL A 149 -4.88 -15.04 5.11
C VAL A 149 -5.25 -16.05 4.01
N LYS A 150 -4.36 -16.99 3.67
CA LYS A 150 -4.65 -18.12 2.79
C LYS A 150 -5.81 -18.97 3.32
N GLU A 151 -5.74 -19.34 4.59
CA GLU A 151 -6.79 -20.15 5.27
C GLU A 151 -8.13 -19.40 5.30
N MET A 152 -8.13 -18.12 5.72
CA MET A 152 -9.33 -17.30 5.83
C MET A 152 -10.04 -17.09 4.50
N SER A 153 -9.27 -16.83 3.44
CA SER A 153 -9.81 -16.59 2.10
C SER A 153 -10.19 -17.87 1.36
N GLY A 154 -9.80 -19.05 1.85
CA GLY A 154 -9.93 -20.30 1.14
C GLY A 154 -9.18 -20.28 -0.19
N TRP A 155 -7.99 -19.67 -0.22
CA TRP A 155 -7.16 -19.55 -1.42
C TRP A 155 -6.74 -20.91 -1.98
N THR A 156 -7.02 -21.15 -3.25
CA THR A 156 -6.67 -22.39 -3.96
C THR A 156 -5.77 -22.14 -5.19
N GLY A 157 -5.46 -20.86 -5.48
CA GLY A 157 -4.76 -20.49 -6.71
C GLY A 157 -5.66 -20.46 -7.95
N GLN A 158 -6.94 -20.72 -7.81
CA GLN A 158 -7.93 -20.68 -8.87
C GLN A 158 -9.15 -19.91 -8.44
N THR A 159 -9.71 -19.13 -9.35
CA THR A 159 -10.94 -18.34 -9.14
C THR A 159 -12.03 -18.77 -10.12
N PRO A 160 -13.30 -18.73 -9.74
CA PRO A 160 -14.41 -18.93 -10.67
C PRO A 160 -14.46 -17.84 -11.74
N ASP A 161 -15.10 -18.12 -12.86
CA ASP A 161 -15.34 -17.14 -13.92
C ASP A 161 -16.00 -15.87 -13.37
N GLY A 162 -15.50 -14.73 -13.75
CA GLY A 162 -16.00 -13.42 -13.31
C GLY A 162 -15.58 -13.01 -11.89
N ILE A 163 -14.71 -13.78 -11.23
CA ILE A 163 -14.09 -13.47 -9.95
C ILE A 163 -12.57 -13.34 -10.14
N GLY A 164 -11.96 -12.38 -9.48
CA GLY A 164 -10.50 -12.27 -9.36
C GLY A 164 -10.08 -12.16 -7.92
N ARG A 165 -8.95 -12.75 -7.56
CA ARG A 165 -8.33 -12.65 -6.24
C ARG A 165 -6.88 -12.24 -6.34
N GLY A 166 -6.46 -11.32 -5.49
CA GLY A 166 -5.08 -10.88 -5.40
C GLY A 166 -4.60 -10.84 -3.97
N ILE A 167 -3.35 -11.22 -3.77
CA ILE A 167 -2.66 -11.07 -2.49
C ILE A 167 -1.76 -9.85 -2.52
N GLY A 168 -1.70 -9.12 -1.41
CA GLY A 168 -0.70 -8.10 -1.08
C GLY A 168 -0.11 -8.39 0.29
N PHE A 169 1.18 -8.12 0.44
CA PHE A 169 1.90 -8.28 1.69
C PHE A 169 2.81 -7.08 1.95
N SER A 170 2.95 -6.72 3.22
CA SER A 170 3.95 -5.75 3.65
C SER A 170 4.35 -6.01 5.10
N TYR A 171 5.66 -5.88 5.37
CA TYR A 171 6.20 -5.78 6.72
C TYR A 171 6.63 -4.35 6.96
N THR A 172 5.90 -3.63 7.81
CA THR A 172 6.14 -2.21 8.09
C THR A 172 5.81 -1.90 9.54
N PHE A 173 6.52 -0.96 10.15
CA PHE A 173 6.31 -0.55 11.55
C PHE A 173 6.41 -1.71 12.55
N GLY A 174 7.17 -2.76 12.22
CA GLY A 174 7.31 -3.97 13.04
C GLY A 174 6.11 -4.93 12.98
N THR A 175 5.18 -4.71 12.06
CA THR A 175 3.97 -5.53 11.88
C THR A 175 3.93 -6.15 10.49
N ALA A 176 3.76 -7.47 10.41
CA ALA A 176 3.51 -8.19 9.18
C ALA A 176 2.02 -8.14 8.85
N VAL A 177 1.65 -7.69 7.65
CA VAL A 177 0.25 -7.67 7.20
C VAL A 177 0.14 -8.33 5.83
N ALA A 178 -0.66 -9.40 5.76
CA ALA A 178 -1.06 -10.04 4.51
C ALA A 178 -2.54 -9.77 4.24
N MET A 179 -2.87 -9.46 3.00
CA MET A 179 -4.23 -9.11 2.58
C MET A 179 -4.59 -9.84 1.30
N VAL A 180 -5.77 -10.46 1.27
CA VAL A 180 -6.38 -10.97 0.04
C VAL A 180 -7.60 -10.12 -0.28
N VAL A 181 -7.68 -9.65 -1.52
CA VAL A 181 -8.84 -8.92 -2.06
C VAL A 181 -9.53 -9.80 -3.09
N GLU A 182 -10.85 -9.89 -3.00
CA GLU A 182 -11.71 -10.50 -4.02
C GLU A 182 -12.47 -9.41 -4.76
N VAL A 183 -12.38 -9.44 -6.08
CA VAL A 183 -13.16 -8.58 -6.99
C VAL A 183 -14.08 -9.43 -7.85
N ALA A 184 -15.18 -8.85 -8.31
CA ALA A 184 -16.12 -9.53 -9.19
C ALA A 184 -16.61 -8.61 -10.30
N GLN A 185 -16.85 -9.21 -11.46
CA GLN A 185 -17.55 -8.54 -12.55
C GLN A 185 -18.99 -8.22 -12.14
N LYS A 186 -19.38 -6.97 -12.21
CA LYS A 186 -20.74 -6.47 -11.94
C LYS A 186 -21.29 -5.74 -13.16
N GLY A 187 -21.86 -6.50 -14.07
CA GLY A 187 -22.26 -5.97 -15.38
C GLY A 187 -21.03 -5.56 -16.21
N ARG A 188 -20.88 -4.27 -16.50
CA ARG A 188 -19.71 -3.76 -17.25
C ARG A 188 -18.56 -3.37 -16.33
N ALA A 189 -18.83 -3.05 -15.08
CA ALA A 189 -17.83 -2.60 -14.11
C ALA A 189 -17.39 -3.74 -13.18
N ILE A 190 -16.31 -3.52 -12.44
CA ILE A 190 -15.75 -4.45 -11.46
C ILE A 190 -15.98 -3.88 -10.06
N GLY A 191 -16.49 -4.67 -9.15
CA GLY A 191 -16.69 -4.30 -7.75
C GLY A 191 -15.81 -5.12 -6.81
N ILE A 192 -15.46 -4.54 -5.67
CA ILE A 192 -14.76 -5.25 -4.60
C ILE A 192 -15.82 -5.98 -3.75
N ASN A 193 -15.67 -7.28 -3.57
CA ASN A 193 -16.61 -8.09 -2.80
C ASN A 193 -16.20 -8.22 -1.34
N LYS A 194 -14.96 -8.68 -1.11
CA LYS A 194 -14.48 -9.00 0.23
C LYS A 194 -12.98 -8.82 0.34
N VAL A 195 -12.54 -8.50 1.55
CA VAL A 195 -11.13 -8.34 1.91
C VAL A 195 -10.87 -9.16 3.17
N TRP A 196 -9.86 -10.01 3.12
CA TRP A 196 -9.33 -10.73 4.28
C TRP A 196 -7.99 -10.15 4.65
N ILE A 197 -7.77 -9.91 5.93
CA ILE A 197 -6.54 -9.33 6.47
C ILE A 197 -6.03 -10.23 7.59
N ALA A 198 -4.78 -10.62 7.55
CA ALA A 198 -4.09 -11.23 8.67
C ALA A 198 -2.89 -10.35 9.05
N CYS A 199 -2.80 -9.98 10.33
CA CYS A 199 -1.69 -9.18 10.84
C CYS A 199 -1.03 -9.85 12.04
N ASP A 200 0.31 -9.81 12.09
CA ASP A 200 1.06 -10.24 13.27
C ASP A 200 1.64 -9.02 13.97
N VAL A 201 1.10 -8.72 15.14
CA VAL A 201 1.40 -7.50 15.92
C VAL A 201 2.32 -7.77 17.11
N GLY A 202 2.71 -9.05 17.31
CA GLY A 202 3.48 -9.50 18.47
C GLY A 202 2.65 -9.62 19.73
N THR A 203 2.02 -8.54 20.18
CA THR A 203 1.10 -8.52 21.32
C THR A 203 -0.12 -7.66 21.02
N ALA A 204 -1.30 -8.22 21.12
CA ALA A 204 -2.56 -7.53 20.87
C ALA A 204 -3.05 -6.83 22.17
N LEU A 205 -2.68 -5.56 22.32
CA LEU A 205 -3.08 -4.76 23.49
C LEU A 205 -4.58 -4.46 23.51
N ASP A 206 -5.15 -4.15 22.36
CA ASP A 206 -6.59 -3.94 22.17
C ASP A 206 -7.00 -4.50 20.79
N PRO A 207 -7.50 -5.73 20.74
CA PRO A 207 -7.89 -6.38 19.50
C PRO A 207 -8.93 -5.61 18.69
N SER A 208 -9.87 -4.92 19.34
CA SER A 208 -10.93 -4.18 18.67
C SER A 208 -10.38 -2.93 17.95
N ILE A 209 -9.43 -2.26 18.57
CA ILE A 209 -8.73 -1.11 17.96
C ILE A 209 -7.81 -1.59 16.84
N ILE A 210 -7.11 -2.72 17.01
CA ILE A 210 -6.25 -3.29 15.96
C ILE A 210 -7.09 -3.62 14.72
N GLU A 211 -8.21 -4.31 14.88
CA GLU A 211 -9.14 -4.62 13.79
C GLU A 211 -9.61 -3.34 13.08
N ALA A 212 -10.07 -2.34 13.83
CA ALA A 212 -10.50 -1.05 13.30
C ALA A 212 -9.39 -0.34 12.50
N GLN A 213 -8.14 -0.38 12.98
CA GLN A 213 -7.00 0.22 12.29
C GLN A 213 -6.62 -0.53 11.00
N MET A 214 -6.68 -1.86 10.99
CA MET A 214 -6.41 -2.66 9.79
C MET A 214 -7.46 -2.39 8.70
N ILE A 215 -8.75 -2.40 9.05
CA ILE A 215 -9.84 -2.09 8.13
C ILE A 215 -9.72 -0.63 7.62
N SER A 216 -9.52 0.32 8.52
CA SER A 216 -9.33 1.73 8.17
C SER A 216 -8.13 1.94 7.24
N GLY A 217 -6.99 1.27 7.52
CA GLY A 217 -5.79 1.33 6.68
C GLY A 217 -6.05 0.79 5.27
N ALA A 218 -6.77 -0.33 5.17
CA ALA A 218 -7.13 -0.93 3.90
C ALA A 218 -8.08 -0.04 3.09
N ILE A 219 -9.13 0.50 3.69
CA ILE A 219 -10.06 1.45 3.04
C ILE A 219 -9.31 2.69 2.55
N TYR A 220 -8.41 3.23 3.38
CA TYR A 220 -7.63 4.42 3.05
C TYR A 220 -6.71 4.18 1.85
N GLY A 221 -5.97 3.07 1.85
CA GLY A 221 -5.10 2.70 0.74
C GLY A 221 -5.86 2.38 -0.54
N MET A 222 -6.94 1.58 -0.47
CA MET A 222 -7.76 1.26 -1.62
C MET A 222 -8.45 2.50 -2.21
N SER A 223 -8.96 3.42 -1.39
CA SER A 223 -9.55 4.68 -1.86
C SER A 223 -8.56 5.48 -2.70
N ALA A 224 -7.34 5.63 -2.19
CA ALA A 224 -6.28 6.32 -2.93
C ALA A 224 -5.87 5.58 -4.21
N ALA A 225 -5.82 4.24 -4.18
CA ALA A 225 -5.47 3.44 -5.34
C ALA A 225 -6.57 3.44 -6.42
N ILE A 226 -7.83 3.50 -6.03
CA ILE A 226 -8.96 3.48 -6.97
C ILE A 226 -9.08 4.80 -7.71
N GLN A 227 -9.10 5.93 -6.99
CA GLN A 227 -9.50 7.23 -7.56
C GLN A 227 -8.78 8.45 -6.95
N GLY A 228 -7.88 8.27 -5.97
CA GLY A 228 -7.19 9.36 -5.30
C GLY A 228 -6.18 10.07 -6.21
N GLU A 229 -6.52 11.25 -6.69
CA GLU A 229 -5.66 12.11 -7.50
C GLU A 229 -5.91 13.58 -7.17
N ILE A 230 -4.84 14.37 -7.12
CA ILE A 230 -4.92 15.84 -7.05
C ILE A 230 -4.29 16.40 -8.32
N ASN A 231 -5.03 17.24 -9.01
CA ASN A 231 -4.62 17.90 -10.23
C ASN A 231 -4.27 19.37 -9.96
N PHE A 232 -3.25 19.86 -10.64
CA PHE A 232 -2.82 21.26 -10.54
C PHE A 232 -2.94 21.95 -11.88
N GLU A 233 -3.65 23.09 -11.89
CA GLU A 233 -3.73 23.98 -13.05
C GLU A 233 -3.32 25.39 -12.62
N GLU A 234 -2.44 26.02 -13.39
CA GLU A 234 -1.90 27.37 -13.09
C GLU A 234 -1.37 27.55 -11.67
N GLY A 235 -0.83 26.47 -11.06
CA GLY A 235 -0.28 26.45 -9.71
C GLY A 235 -1.31 26.27 -8.59
N ALA A 236 -2.58 26.01 -8.91
CA ALA A 236 -3.65 25.78 -7.93
C ALA A 236 -4.19 24.34 -8.01
N ALA A 237 -4.44 23.73 -6.83
CA ALA A 237 -5.13 22.45 -6.75
C ALA A 237 -6.57 22.58 -7.23
N GLN A 238 -7.02 21.63 -8.04
CA GLN A 238 -8.38 21.64 -8.60
C GLN A 238 -9.40 21.00 -7.65
N GLU A 239 -8.97 19.99 -6.88
CA GLU A 239 -9.78 19.34 -5.87
C GLU A 239 -9.78 20.19 -4.60
N GLN A 240 -10.94 20.81 -4.30
CA GLN A 240 -11.07 21.79 -3.23
C GLN A 240 -11.84 21.27 -2.01
N ASN A 241 -12.69 20.24 -2.18
CA ASN A 241 -13.49 19.70 -1.09
C ASN A 241 -13.76 18.21 -1.31
N PHE A 242 -14.39 17.55 -0.35
CA PHE A 242 -14.71 16.12 -0.39
C PHE A 242 -15.49 15.64 -1.63
N PRO A 243 -16.39 16.42 -2.25
CA PRO A 243 -17.00 16.00 -3.50
C PRO A 243 -16.02 15.88 -4.68
N ASP A 244 -14.94 16.66 -4.64
CA ASP A 244 -13.95 16.69 -5.73
C ASP A 244 -12.88 15.60 -5.53
N TYR A 245 -12.66 15.17 -4.27
CA TYR A 245 -11.73 14.12 -3.89
C TYR A 245 -12.49 12.95 -3.26
N ASP A 246 -12.97 12.05 -4.11
CA ASP A 246 -13.82 10.96 -3.67
C ASP A 246 -13.03 9.78 -3.06
N ALA A 247 -13.71 8.95 -2.30
CA ALA A 247 -13.15 7.80 -1.59
C ALA A 247 -14.22 6.70 -1.47
N LEU A 248 -13.83 5.51 -1.05
CA LEU A 248 -14.78 4.46 -0.69
C LEU A 248 -15.73 4.98 0.40
N ARG A 249 -17.03 4.80 0.18
CA ARG A 249 -18.12 5.20 1.07
C ARG A 249 -18.77 3.95 1.69
N MET A 250 -19.63 4.14 2.68
CA MET A 250 -20.30 3.01 3.35
C MET A 250 -21.05 2.08 2.39
N HIS A 251 -21.61 2.60 1.30
CA HIS A 251 -22.42 1.82 0.36
C HIS A 251 -21.59 0.97 -0.62
N ASN A 252 -20.32 1.32 -0.84
CA ASN A 252 -19.42 0.59 -1.74
C ASN A 252 -18.19 -0.01 -1.03
N THR A 253 -18.11 0.15 0.29
CA THR A 253 -17.08 -0.50 1.11
C THR A 253 -17.31 -2.02 1.12
N PRO A 254 -16.28 -2.84 0.82
CA PRO A 254 -16.39 -4.29 0.83
C PRO A 254 -16.58 -4.86 2.24
N LEU A 255 -16.91 -6.14 2.31
CA LEU A 255 -16.88 -6.88 3.58
C LEU A 255 -15.43 -7.12 4.00
N PHE A 256 -15.15 -6.98 5.29
CA PHE A 256 -13.83 -7.24 5.87
C PHE A 256 -13.87 -8.41 6.86
N GLU A 257 -12.79 -9.18 6.88
CA GLU A 257 -12.52 -10.19 7.90
C GLU A 257 -11.06 -10.05 8.33
N VAL A 258 -10.82 -9.91 9.63
CA VAL A 258 -9.48 -9.65 10.17
C VAL A 258 -9.09 -10.74 11.15
N ALA A 259 -7.87 -11.25 11.05
CA ALA A 259 -7.23 -12.11 12.04
C ALA A 259 -5.98 -11.43 12.60
N ILE A 260 -5.87 -11.43 13.91
CA ILE A 260 -4.74 -10.88 14.65
C ILE A 260 -3.90 -12.04 15.17
N LEU A 261 -2.59 -11.99 14.90
CA LEU A 261 -1.60 -12.96 15.36
C LEU A 261 -0.63 -12.30 16.33
N GLU A 262 -0.06 -13.10 17.22
CA GLU A 262 0.82 -12.65 18.31
C GLU A 262 2.11 -13.51 18.36
N ASN A 263 2.77 -13.68 17.21
CA ASN A 263 3.99 -14.50 17.11
C ASN A 263 5.27 -13.66 17.01
N ALA A 264 5.17 -12.41 16.55
CA ALA A 264 6.33 -11.54 16.46
C ALA A 264 6.93 -11.27 17.86
N PRO A 265 8.27 -11.23 17.99
CA PRO A 265 8.94 -11.09 19.28
C PRO A 265 8.82 -9.68 19.89
N HIS A 266 8.33 -8.72 19.12
CA HIS A 266 8.21 -7.32 19.51
C HIS A 266 6.83 -6.79 19.22
N LEU A 267 6.38 -5.82 20.02
CA LEU A 267 5.16 -5.08 19.76
C LEU A 267 5.29 -4.24 18.49
N GLY A 268 4.46 -4.52 17.50
CA GLY A 268 4.40 -3.78 16.25
C GLY A 268 3.45 -2.58 16.30
N GLY A 269 3.68 -1.59 15.43
CA GLY A 269 2.73 -0.51 15.18
C GLY A 269 1.48 -1.02 14.45
N VAL A 270 0.30 -0.47 14.76
CA VAL A 270 -0.96 -0.94 14.18
C VAL A 270 -1.72 0.16 13.41
N GLY A 271 -1.32 1.43 13.56
CA GLY A 271 -2.03 2.56 12.98
C GLY A 271 -1.93 2.68 11.45
N GLU A 272 -0.87 2.15 10.87
CA GLU A 272 -0.47 2.39 9.48
C GLU A 272 -0.29 1.12 8.62
N PRO A 273 0.15 -0.04 9.16
CA PRO A 273 0.59 -1.16 8.32
C PRO A 273 -0.53 -1.84 7.51
N GLY A 274 -1.80 -1.56 7.77
CA GLY A 274 -2.92 -2.01 6.93
C GLY A 274 -3.01 -1.30 5.57
N THR A 275 -2.29 -0.18 5.37
CA THR A 275 -2.36 0.61 4.13
C THR A 275 -1.48 0.05 3.00
N PRO A 276 -0.18 -0.26 3.19
CA PRO A 276 0.70 -0.67 2.11
C PRO A 276 0.25 -1.93 1.34
N PRO A 277 -0.24 -3.01 1.97
CA PRO A 277 -0.63 -4.23 1.25
C PRO A 277 -1.95 -4.09 0.49
N SER A 278 -2.78 -3.08 0.78
CA SER A 278 -4.11 -2.93 0.19
C SER A 278 -4.09 -2.60 -1.30
N MET A 279 -3.16 -1.74 -1.71
CA MET A 279 -3.02 -1.32 -3.11
C MET A 279 -2.55 -2.46 -4.01
N PRO A 280 -1.47 -3.21 -3.68
CA PRO A 280 -1.07 -4.34 -4.50
C PRO A 280 -2.09 -5.48 -4.46
N ALA A 281 -2.73 -5.77 -3.31
CA ALA A 281 -3.76 -6.80 -3.24
C ALA A 281 -4.91 -6.52 -4.21
N LEU A 282 -5.40 -5.28 -4.25
CA LEU A 282 -6.44 -4.88 -5.21
C LEU A 282 -5.94 -4.92 -6.65
N GLY A 283 -4.74 -4.39 -6.93
CA GLY A 283 -4.16 -4.40 -8.28
C GLY A 283 -3.94 -5.81 -8.82
N ASN A 284 -3.49 -6.73 -7.98
CA ASN A 284 -3.30 -8.15 -8.32
C ASN A 284 -4.64 -8.87 -8.54
N ALA A 285 -5.69 -8.55 -7.76
CA ALA A 285 -7.03 -9.08 -7.97
C ALA A 285 -7.65 -8.61 -9.29
N LEU A 286 -7.46 -7.34 -9.63
CA LEU A 286 -7.91 -6.78 -10.92
C LEU A 286 -7.16 -7.43 -12.09
N PHE A 287 -5.88 -7.69 -11.93
CA PHE A 287 -5.09 -8.43 -12.94
C PHE A 287 -5.56 -9.87 -13.09
N ASP A 288 -5.82 -10.59 -12.00
CA ASP A 288 -6.31 -11.98 -12.04
C ASP A 288 -7.66 -12.07 -12.80
N LEU A 289 -8.56 -11.11 -12.57
CA LEU A 289 -9.85 -11.05 -13.25
C LEU A 289 -9.74 -10.71 -14.74
N THR A 290 -8.85 -9.77 -15.10
CA THR A 290 -8.89 -9.12 -16.42
C THR A 290 -7.72 -9.48 -17.34
N GLY A 291 -6.63 -9.99 -16.80
CA GLY A 291 -5.36 -10.16 -17.51
C GLY A 291 -4.65 -8.85 -17.84
N ILE A 292 -5.18 -7.69 -17.42
CA ILE A 292 -4.59 -6.38 -17.66
C ILE A 292 -3.90 -5.93 -16.37
N ARG A 293 -2.63 -5.56 -16.44
CA ARG A 293 -1.89 -5.07 -15.27
C ARG A 293 -1.79 -3.54 -15.30
N ALA A 294 -2.43 -2.89 -14.35
CA ALA A 294 -2.26 -1.46 -14.15
C ALA A 294 -0.83 -1.15 -13.65
N ARG A 295 -0.22 -0.16 -14.26
CA ARG A 295 1.11 0.36 -13.91
C ARG A 295 1.04 1.69 -13.19
N ASP A 296 -0.07 2.38 -13.34
CA ASP A 296 -0.31 3.71 -12.82
C ASP A 296 -1.53 3.71 -11.89
N LEU A 297 -1.49 4.57 -10.89
CA LEU A 297 -2.63 4.90 -10.05
C LEU A 297 -3.17 6.28 -10.47
N PRO A 298 -4.46 6.52 -10.31
CA PRO A 298 -5.50 5.64 -9.78
C PRO A 298 -6.00 4.60 -10.81
N PHE A 299 -6.54 3.48 -10.29
CA PHE A 299 -6.99 2.33 -11.08
C PHE A 299 -8.14 2.63 -12.05
N ILE A 300 -8.97 3.64 -11.77
CA ILE A 300 -10.03 4.09 -12.69
C ILE A 300 -9.51 4.53 -14.07
N LYS A 301 -8.22 4.82 -14.20
CA LYS A 301 -7.57 5.10 -15.49
C LYS A 301 -7.40 3.84 -16.35
N THR A 302 -7.47 2.66 -15.74
CA THR A 302 -7.24 1.37 -16.42
C THR A 302 -8.49 0.50 -16.45
N TYR A 303 -9.32 0.57 -15.40
CA TYR A 303 -10.47 -0.32 -15.22
C TYR A 303 -11.77 0.47 -15.02
N ASP A 304 -12.88 -0.09 -15.46
CA ASP A 304 -14.22 0.38 -15.13
C ASP A 304 -14.62 -0.21 -13.77
N LEU A 305 -14.62 0.62 -12.72
CA LEU A 305 -14.86 0.21 -11.34
C LEU A 305 -16.22 0.70 -10.85
N VAL A 306 -16.88 -0.10 -10.00
CA VAL A 306 -18.09 0.32 -9.28
C VAL A 306 -17.66 1.26 -8.14
N LEU A 307 -18.09 2.51 -8.18
CA LEU A 307 -17.81 3.55 -7.21
C LEU A 307 -19.05 3.95 -6.42
#